data_e3be352f1577847557d4a0ac58093bc7
#
_entry.id   e3be352f1577847557d4a0ac58093bc7
#
_cell.length_a   1.000
_cell.length_b   1.000
_cell.length_c   1.000
_cell.angle_alpha   90.00
_cell.angle_beta   90.00
_cell.angle_gamma   90.00
#
_symmetry.space_group_name_H-M   'P 1'
#
loop_
_entity.id
_entity.type
_entity.pdbx_description
1 polymer ?
#
loop_
_entity_poly.entity_id
_entity_poly.type
_entity_poly.pdbx_seq_one_letter_code
_entity_poly.pdbx_strand_id
1 'polypeptide(L)'
;MNISKSPWSWVPSLYFAEGLPNVAVMAISVIMYKQMGLSNAVITFYTSWLYLPWMLKPLWSPFVDLVKTKRWWIITMQLLVGAAFGGVAFTIPTDFWLQGTLFFFWVMAFTSATHDIAADGFYMLELTPNDQAFYVGIRSTFYRLATIFGQGVLVMIAGNLQVIYRNSIPFSWSLMFYGVTGLFIGLWLWHGYVLPRPKADKAHTANTPQQIMGELAHTIRTFFCKKQVVTGILFMLFYRMPEGLLAKVAALFLVDNESNGGLGLSPQEYGLVQGTVGVIGLTLGGILGGLCVSRDGLKRWLWPMVLAITLPDLVYIYMSYVLPNLAIVNVCVFVEQFGYGFGFTAYMMYLIYYSRGEFKTSHYALCTTFMSLSMMLPGFFAGALQEAVGYRMFFIIVVISCVVTYIVTAMLKIDPNFGIKGYNDEAEATDEQDDYQE
;
A
#
# COMPACT_ATOMS: atom_id res chain seq x y z
N MET A 1 -13.36 37.96 2.51
CA MET A 1 -14.39 36.95 2.77
C MET A 1 -13.68 35.60 2.72
N ASN A 2 -13.26 35.04 3.88
CA ASN A 2 -12.65 33.72 3.94
C ASN A 2 -13.79 32.69 3.89
N ILE A 3 -14.11 32.21 2.71
CA ILE A 3 -14.97 31.04 2.57
C ILE A 3 -14.13 29.90 3.13
N SER A 4 -14.43 29.42 4.33
CA SER A 4 -13.96 28.17 4.86
C SER A 4 -14.42 27.10 3.85
N LYS A 5 -13.50 26.59 3.07
CA LYS A 5 -13.84 25.62 2.02
C LYS A 5 -14.18 24.31 2.72
N SER A 6 -15.39 23.81 2.48
CA SER A 6 -15.86 22.55 3.06
C SER A 6 -14.84 21.42 2.84
N PRO A 7 -14.54 20.57 3.83
CA PRO A 7 -13.66 19.42 3.68
C PRO A 7 -14.06 18.49 2.51
N TRP A 8 -15.34 18.43 2.16
CA TRP A 8 -15.83 17.72 0.99
C TRP A 8 -15.20 18.19 -0.34
N SER A 9 -14.74 19.44 -0.42
CA SER A 9 -14.14 19.96 -1.64
C SER A 9 -12.70 19.50 -1.87
N TRP A 10 -12.00 19.00 -0.84
CA TRP A 10 -10.60 18.63 -0.96
C TRP A 10 -10.25 17.26 -0.42
N VAL A 11 -10.89 16.74 0.64
CA VAL A 11 -10.57 15.42 1.22
C VAL A 11 -10.71 14.30 0.18
N PRO A 12 -11.84 14.17 -0.57
CA PRO A 12 -12.01 13.13 -1.56
C PRO A 12 -10.90 13.13 -2.64
N SER A 13 -10.67 14.29 -3.25
CA SER A 13 -9.70 14.42 -4.35
C SER A 13 -8.26 14.31 -3.86
N LEU A 14 -7.95 14.74 -2.63
CA LEU A 14 -6.62 14.65 -2.04
C LEU A 14 -6.20 13.19 -1.83
N TYR A 15 -7.08 12.38 -1.24
CA TYR A 15 -6.79 10.95 -0.99
C TYR A 15 -6.89 10.09 -2.25
N PHE A 16 -7.65 10.51 -3.25
CA PHE A 16 -7.58 9.94 -4.59
C PHE A 16 -6.20 10.21 -5.22
N ALA A 17 -5.71 11.45 -5.14
CA ALA A 17 -4.39 11.84 -5.64
C ALA A 17 -3.24 11.17 -4.88
N GLU A 18 -3.43 10.81 -3.61
CA GLU A 18 -2.47 10.03 -2.80
C GLU A 18 -2.39 8.57 -3.25
N GLY A 19 -3.55 7.92 -3.47
CA GLY A 19 -3.60 6.51 -3.82
C GLY A 19 -3.08 6.18 -5.22
N LEU A 20 -3.33 7.03 -6.20
CA LEU A 20 -3.06 6.70 -7.60
C LEU A 20 -1.57 6.52 -7.94
N PRO A 21 -0.61 7.34 -7.47
CA PRO A 21 0.82 7.11 -7.72
C PRO A 21 1.32 5.82 -7.04
N ASN A 22 0.83 5.53 -5.83
CA ASN A 22 1.18 4.28 -5.14
C ASN A 22 0.77 3.06 -5.98
N VAL A 23 -0.45 3.05 -6.48
CA VAL A 23 -0.96 1.98 -7.37
C VAL A 23 -0.17 1.90 -8.66
N ALA A 24 0.21 3.04 -9.25
CA ALA A 24 1.01 3.05 -10.47
C ALA A 24 2.38 2.41 -10.25
N VAL A 25 3.04 2.74 -9.14
CA VAL A 25 4.36 2.19 -8.79
C VAL A 25 4.29 0.72 -8.41
N MET A 26 3.26 0.30 -7.64
CA MET A 26 3.21 -1.05 -7.05
C MET A 26 2.55 -2.10 -7.95
N ALA A 27 1.60 -1.70 -8.79
CA ALA A 27 0.80 -2.63 -9.58
C ALA A 27 0.85 -2.38 -11.09
N ILE A 28 0.61 -1.15 -11.54
CA ILE A 28 0.56 -0.85 -12.98
C ILE A 28 1.93 -1.10 -13.62
N SER A 29 3.02 -0.73 -12.93
CA SER A 29 4.39 -0.96 -13.41
C SER A 29 4.67 -2.45 -13.69
N VAL A 30 4.18 -3.34 -12.82
CA VAL A 30 4.35 -4.80 -12.96
C VAL A 30 3.70 -5.29 -14.26
N ILE A 31 2.46 -4.90 -14.52
CA ILE A 31 1.73 -5.33 -15.72
C ILE A 31 2.33 -4.70 -16.99
N MET A 32 2.68 -3.41 -16.93
CA MET A 32 3.35 -2.73 -18.03
C MET A 32 4.66 -3.44 -18.40
N TYR A 33 5.53 -3.69 -17.43
CA TYR A 33 6.81 -4.37 -17.66
C TYR A 33 6.64 -5.78 -18.19
N LYS A 34 5.62 -6.51 -17.74
CA LYS A 34 5.30 -7.84 -18.27
C LYS A 34 4.92 -7.78 -19.74
N GLN A 35 4.04 -6.85 -20.12
CA GLN A 35 3.66 -6.64 -21.51
C GLN A 35 4.79 -6.13 -22.39
N MET A 36 5.74 -5.37 -21.80
CA MET A 36 6.96 -4.93 -22.49
C MET A 36 8.01 -6.06 -22.66
N GLY A 37 7.71 -7.27 -22.19
CA GLY A 37 8.51 -8.47 -22.42
C GLY A 37 9.59 -8.74 -21.40
N LEU A 38 9.58 -8.11 -20.22
CA LEU A 38 10.53 -8.44 -19.16
C LEU A 38 10.20 -9.78 -18.51
N SER A 39 11.24 -10.47 -18.02
CA SER A 39 11.09 -11.68 -17.23
C SER A 39 10.52 -11.40 -15.83
N ASN A 40 9.86 -12.39 -15.23
CA ASN A 40 9.24 -12.25 -13.92
C ASN A 40 10.28 -11.93 -12.84
N ALA A 41 11.49 -12.52 -12.92
CA ALA A 41 12.60 -12.23 -12.01
C ALA A 41 13.01 -10.75 -12.06
N VAL A 42 13.18 -10.21 -13.26
CA VAL A 42 13.57 -8.80 -13.46
C VAL A 42 12.47 -7.85 -12.94
N ILE A 43 11.20 -8.13 -13.27
CA ILE A 43 10.06 -7.33 -12.84
C ILE A 43 9.99 -7.28 -11.32
N THR A 44 9.97 -8.43 -10.66
CA THR A 44 9.80 -8.49 -9.19
C THR A 44 10.98 -7.89 -8.47
N PHE A 45 12.21 -8.07 -8.97
CA PHE A 45 13.41 -7.48 -8.42
C PHE A 45 13.35 -5.94 -8.45
N TYR A 46 13.20 -5.34 -9.62
CA TYR A 46 13.21 -3.87 -9.73
C TYR A 46 12.01 -3.20 -9.06
N THR A 47 10.81 -3.77 -9.20
CA THR A 47 9.62 -3.18 -8.58
C THR A 47 9.57 -3.39 -7.06
N SER A 48 10.32 -4.34 -6.48
CA SER A 48 10.43 -4.48 -5.03
C SER A 48 11.26 -3.37 -4.41
N TRP A 49 12.29 -2.87 -5.09
CA TRP A 49 13.03 -1.69 -4.64
C TRP A 49 12.16 -0.44 -4.51
N LEU A 50 11.09 -0.34 -5.30
CA LEU A 50 10.20 0.82 -5.26
C LEU A 50 9.39 0.94 -3.95
N TYR A 51 9.40 -0.08 -3.06
CA TYR A 51 8.88 0.03 -1.70
C TYR A 51 9.75 0.88 -0.77
N LEU A 52 11.03 1.06 -1.12
CA LEU A 52 12.03 1.72 -0.26
C LEU A 52 11.61 3.13 0.20
N PRO A 53 11.02 4.01 -0.64
CA PRO A 53 10.59 5.32 -0.17
C PRO A 53 9.57 5.27 0.96
N TRP A 54 8.56 4.39 0.88
CA TRP A 54 7.58 4.24 1.96
C TRP A 54 8.18 3.61 3.22
N MET A 55 9.15 2.72 3.06
CA MET A 55 9.91 2.14 4.18
C MET A 55 10.72 3.20 4.92
N LEU A 56 11.39 4.08 4.19
CA LEU A 56 12.25 5.13 4.75
C LEU A 56 11.48 6.39 5.18
N LYS A 57 10.19 6.48 4.90
CA LYS A 57 9.30 7.63 5.20
C LYS A 57 9.53 8.25 6.60
N PRO A 58 9.69 7.48 7.71
CA PRO A 58 9.93 8.06 9.02
C PRO A 58 11.22 8.88 9.13
N LEU A 59 12.23 8.59 8.29
CA LEU A 59 13.53 9.27 8.37
C LEU A 59 13.48 10.71 7.85
N TRP A 60 12.62 11.02 6.88
CA TRP A 60 12.50 12.38 6.35
C TRP A 60 11.20 13.10 6.70
N SER A 61 10.23 12.41 7.34
CA SER A 61 9.01 13.03 7.82
C SER A 61 9.27 14.30 8.65
N PRO A 62 10.26 14.35 9.57
CA PRO A 62 10.58 15.55 10.31
C PRO A 62 11.01 16.73 9.44
N PHE A 63 11.68 16.49 8.30
CA PHE A 63 12.08 17.56 7.38
C PHE A 63 10.88 18.20 6.67
N VAL A 64 9.84 17.42 6.41
CA VAL A 64 8.59 17.93 5.82
C VAL A 64 7.90 18.93 6.78
N ASP A 65 8.05 18.74 8.08
CA ASP A 65 7.51 19.65 9.10
C ASP A 65 8.32 20.93 9.25
N LEU A 66 9.63 20.87 9.01
CA LEU A 66 10.55 21.98 9.21
C LEU A 66 10.60 22.94 8.01
N VAL A 67 10.63 22.41 6.79
CA VAL A 67 11.13 23.19 5.64
C VAL A 67 10.08 24.11 5.05
N LYS A 68 8.83 23.73 5.02
CA LYS A 68 7.72 24.50 4.42
C LYS A 68 6.39 24.12 5.06
N THR A 69 5.29 24.74 4.60
CA THR A 69 3.93 24.39 4.99
C THR A 69 3.50 23.06 4.39
N LYS A 70 2.61 22.34 5.06
CA LYS A 70 2.03 21.07 4.54
C LYS A 70 1.35 21.30 3.20
N ARG A 71 0.60 22.41 3.07
CA ARG A 71 -0.03 22.81 1.82
C ARG A 71 0.98 22.98 0.68
N TRP A 72 2.14 23.60 0.94
CA TRP A 72 3.19 23.76 -0.07
C TRP A 72 3.72 22.41 -0.54
N TRP A 73 3.99 21.49 0.39
CA TRP A 73 4.44 20.14 0.07
C TRP A 73 3.41 19.39 -0.79
N ILE A 74 2.12 19.39 -0.41
CA ILE A 74 1.06 18.74 -1.18
C ILE A 74 1.07 19.22 -2.64
N ILE A 75 1.02 20.54 -2.87
CA ILE A 75 0.94 21.11 -4.21
C ILE A 75 2.21 20.79 -5.01
N THR A 76 3.39 20.95 -4.40
CA THR A 76 4.67 20.68 -5.07
C THR A 76 4.83 19.21 -5.42
N MET A 77 4.48 18.31 -4.50
CA MET A 77 4.57 16.86 -4.76
C MET A 77 3.59 16.41 -5.83
N GLN A 78 2.37 16.95 -5.89
CA GLN A 78 1.43 16.64 -6.96
C GLN A 78 1.93 17.05 -8.34
N LEU A 79 2.57 18.22 -8.43
CA LEU A 79 3.21 18.64 -9.70
C LEU A 79 4.33 17.68 -10.09
N LEU A 80 5.18 17.29 -9.14
CA LEU A 80 6.28 16.35 -9.40
C LEU A 80 5.78 14.95 -9.74
N VAL A 81 4.71 14.47 -9.11
CA VAL A 81 4.04 13.21 -9.48
C VAL A 81 3.50 13.29 -10.92
N GLY A 82 2.83 14.39 -11.27
CA GLY A 82 2.39 14.62 -12.64
C GLY A 82 3.53 14.63 -13.65
N ALA A 83 4.64 15.31 -13.32
CA ALA A 83 5.85 15.32 -14.13
C ALA A 83 6.48 13.91 -14.25
N ALA A 84 6.46 13.12 -13.17
CA ALA A 84 6.97 11.75 -13.19
C ALA A 84 6.11 10.84 -14.09
N PHE A 85 4.77 10.95 -14.06
CA PHE A 85 3.89 10.26 -15.00
C PHE A 85 4.22 10.64 -16.46
N GLY A 86 4.42 11.94 -16.74
CA GLY A 86 4.84 12.43 -18.04
C GLY A 86 6.21 11.89 -18.45
N GLY A 87 7.14 11.79 -17.50
CA GLY A 87 8.46 11.21 -17.73
C GLY A 87 8.40 9.71 -18.04
N VAL A 88 7.56 8.94 -17.34
CA VAL A 88 7.28 7.53 -17.70
C VAL A 88 6.74 7.46 -19.11
N ALA A 89 5.70 8.25 -19.43
CA ALA A 89 5.10 8.27 -20.74
C ALA A 89 6.09 8.60 -21.87
N PHE A 90 6.97 9.57 -21.61
CA PHE A 90 7.98 10.02 -22.59
C PHE A 90 9.07 8.97 -22.81
N THR A 91 9.47 8.24 -21.78
CA THR A 91 10.58 7.29 -21.84
C THR A 91 10.18 5.92 -22.41
N ILE A 92 8.92 5.51 -22.31
CA ILE A 92 8.44 4.21 -22.83
C ILE A 92 8.84 3.97 -24.31
N PRO A 93 8.67 4.89 -25.25
CA PRO A 93 8.98 4.62 -26.67
C PRO A 93 10.46 4.82 -27.02
N THR A 94 11.37 4.89 -26.04
CA THR A 94 12.81 5.12 -26.29
C THR A 94 13.61 3.83 -26.14
N ASP A 95 14.85 3.80 -26.65
CA ASP A 95 15.76 2.65 -26.52
C ASP A 95 16.21 2.38 -25.07
N PHE A 96 16.16 3.40 -24.21
CA PHE A 96 16.49 3.30 -22.77
C PHE A 96 15.23 3.24 -21.89
N TRP A 97 14.11 2.75 -22.43
CA TRP A 97 12.80 2.76 -21.76
C TRP A 97 12.80 2.15 -20.35
N LEU A 98 13.55 1.07 -20.13
CA LEU A 98 13.59 0.43 -18.81
C LEU A 98 14.23 1.34 -17.76
N GLN A 99 15.42 1.87 -18.05
CA GLN A 99 16.13 2.77 -17.13
C GLN A 99 15.35 4.07 -16.93
N GLY A 100 14.80 4.63 -17.99
CA GLY A 100 14.00 5.85 -17.94
C GLY A 100 12.72 5.71 -17.14
N THR A 101 11.94 4.66 -17.40
CA THR A 101 10.70 4.43 -16.64
C THR A 101 10.99 4.09 -15.18
N LEU A 102 12.02 3.29 -14.88
CA LEU A 102 12.43 3.02 -13.50
C LEU A 102 12.84 4.29 -12.77
N PHE A 103 13.63 5.16 -13.41
CA PHE A 103 14.01 6.45 -12.82
C PHE A 103 12.77 7.28 -12.44
N PHE A 104 11.80 7.41 -13.35
CA PHE A 104 10.59 8.17 -13.08
C PHE A 104 9.66 7.49 -12.08
N PHE A 105 9.60 6.16 -12.02
CA PHE A 105 8.89 5.46 -10.95
C PHE A 105 9.57 5.65 -9.58
N TRP A 106 10.89 5.74 -9.51
CA TRP A 106 11.60 6.12 -8.30
C TRP A 106 11.25 7.55 -7.85
N VAL A 107 11.29 8.52 -8.78
CA VAL A 107 10.86 9.89 -8.50
C VAL A 107 9.41 9.91 -8.01
N MET A 108 8.53 9.17 -8.67
CA MET A 108 7.12 9.04 -8.29
C MET A 108 6.95 8.43 -6.89
N ALA A 109 7.71 7.39 -6.55
CA ALA A 109 7.66 6.74 -5.25
C ALA A 109 8.08 7.67 -4.11
N PHE A 110 9.19 8.41 -4.28
CA PHE A 110 9.65 9.39 -3.29
C PHE A 110 8.68 10.58 -3.14
N THR A 111 8.19 11.10 -4.27
CA THR A 111 7.24 12.22 -4.24
C THR A 111 5.89 11.82 -3.67
N SER A 112 5.40 10.60 -3.96
CA SER A 112 4.18 10.05 -3.38
C SER A 112 4.33 9.83 -1.87
N ALA A 113 5.41 9.21 -1.41
CA ALA A 113 5.66 9.01 0.02
C ALA A 113 5.76 10.35 0.78
N THR A 114 6.32 11.39 0.15
CA THR A 114 6.37 12.75 0.74
C THR A 114 4.99 13.42 0.72
N HIS A 115 4.23 13.22 -0.35
CA HIS A 115 2.85 13.69 -0.45
C HIS A 115 1.97 13.10 0.67
N ASP A 116 2.09 11.79 0.95
CA ASP A 116 1.35 11.14 2.04
C ASP A 116 1.63 11.79 3.40
N ILE A 117 2.93 12.05 3.72
CA ILE A 117 3.31 12.73 4.97
C ILE A 117 2.62 14.10 5.07
N ALA A 118 2.67 14.87 3.98
CA ALA A 118 2.11 16.21 3.94
C ALA A 118 0.58 16.21 3.99
N ALA A 119 -0.07 15.28 3.26
CA ALA A 119 -1.52 15.14 3.22
C ALA A 119 -2.10 14.72 4.58
N ASP A 120 -1.51 13.72 5.22
CA ASP A 120 -1.92 13.27 6.55
C ASP A 120 -1.69 14.36 7.61
N GLY A 121 -0.55 15.07 7.56
CA GLY A 121 -0.29 16.20 8.45
C GLY A 121 -1.27 17.36 8.23
N PHE A 122 -1.59 17.68 6.98
CA PHE A 122 -2.55 18.71 6.63
C PHE A 122 -3.98 18.36 7.08
N TYR A 123 -4.39 17.10 6.91
CA TYR A 123 -5.67 16.58 7.38
C TYR A 123 -5.83 16.76 8.91
N MET A 124 -4.79 16.46 9.68
CA MET A 124 -4.81 16.63 11.14
C MET A 124 -4.79 18.09 11.58
N LEU A 125 -4.15 18.99 10.82
CA LEU A 125 -4.08 20.42 11.15
C LEU A 125 -5.35 21.20 10.80
N GLU A 126 -6.01 20.82 9.70
CA GLU A 126 -7.18 21.58 9.20
C GLU A 126 -8.49 21.10 9.80
N LEU A 127 -8.61 19.81 10.17
CA LEU A 127 -9.85 19.23 10.66
C LEU A 127 -9.88 19.13 12.19
N THR A 128 -11.05 19.44 12.76
CA THR A 128 -11.31 19.16 14.19
C THR A 128 -11.31 17.64 14.44
N PRO A 129 -11.07 17.15 15.67
CA PRO A 129 -11.12 15.72 15.98
C PRO A 129 -12.43 15.04 15.56
N ASN A 130 -13.56 15.76 15.69
CA ASN A 130 -14.85 15.25 15.23
C ASN A 130 -14.94 15.12 13.70
N ASP A 131 -14.45 16.12 12.97
CA ASP A 131 -14.39 16.06 11.51
C ASP A 131 -13.42 14.98 11.04
N GLN A 132 -12.27 14.82 11.70
CA GLN A 132 -11.33 13.73 11.41
C GLN A 132 -11.99 12.36 11.54
N ALA A 133 -12.75 12.11 12.59
CA ALA A 133 -13.48 10.86 12.79
C ALA A 133 -14.53 10.62 11.69
N PHE A 134 -15.20 11.67 11.22
CA PHE A 134 -16.17 11.56 10.12
C PHE A 134 -15.48 11.30 8.77
N TYR A 135 -14.45 12.08 8.45
CA TYR A 135 -13.78 12.01 7.15
C TYR A 135 -12.80 10.85 7.00
N VAL A 136 -12.44 10.11 8.07
CA VAL A 136 -11.53 8.95 7.98
C VAL A 136 -12.07 7.85 7.07
N GLY A 137 -13.39 7.60 7.09
CA GLY A 137 -14.03 6.66 6.18
C GLY A 137 -14.02 7.15 4.73
N ILE A 138 -14.25 8.45 4.52
CA ILE A 138 -14.25 9.07 3.19
C ILE A 138 -12.86 9.02 2.57
N ARG A 139 -11.81 9.40 3.31
CA ARG A 139 -10.42 9.31 2.81
C ARG A 139 -10.05 7.88 2.39
N SER A 140 -10.38 6.90 3.22
CA SER A 140 -10.13 5.49 2.92
C SER A 140 -10.88 5.02 1.67
N THR A 141 -12.14 5.45 1.51
CA THR A 141 -12.96 5.13 0.33
C THR A 141 -12.33 5.71 -0.95
N PHE A 142 -11.92 6.96 -0.95
CA PHE A 142 -11.34 7.58 -2.14
C PHE A 142 -9.94 7.06 -2.46
N TYR A 143 -9.16 6.65 -1.46
CA TYR A 143 -7.92 5.91 -1.68
C TYR A 143 -8.18 4.58 -2.41
N ARG A 144 -9.20 3.81 -1.98
CA ARG A 144 -9.60 2.56 -2.64
C ARG A 144 -10.18 2.78 -4.03
N LEU A 145 -10.93 3.87 -4.26
CA LEU A 145 -11.38 4.26 -5.59
C LEU A 145 -10.20 4.57 -6.52
N ALA A 146 -9.13 5.18 -6.01
CA ALA A 146 -7.89 5.36 -6.77
C ALA A 146 -7.25 4.01 -7.14
N THR A 147 -7.32 3.01 -6.25
CA THR A 147 -6.84 1.66 -6.56
C THR A 147 -7.65 1.00 -7.68
N ILE A 148 -8.98 1.06 -7.61
CA ILE A 148 -9.87 0.55 -8.67
C ILE A 148 -9.60 1.30 -9.99
N PHE A 149 -9.47 2.61 -9.93
CA PHE A 149 -9.17 3.43 -11.11
C PHE A 149 -7.82 3.06 -11.72
N GLY A 150 -6.76 2.92 -10.91
CA GLY A 150 -5.42 2.58 -11.37
C GLY A 150 -5.32 1.16 -11.93
N GLN A 151 -5.58 0.14 -11.11
CA GLN A 151 -5.46 -1.26 -11.53
C GLN A 151 -6.57 -1.73 -12.46
N GLY A 152 -7.77 -1.17 -12.30
CA GLY A 152 -8.91 -1.50 -13.14
C GLY A 152 -8.94 -0.64 -14.40
N VAL A 153 -9.38 0.62 -14.26
CA VAL A 153 -9.71 1.48 -15.39
C VAL A 153 -8.49 1.82 -16.25
N LEU A 154 -7.36 2.23 -15.66
CA LEU A 154 -6.18 2.62 -16.45
C LEU A 154 -5.56 1.44 -17.19
N VAL A 155 -5.51 0.24 -16.58
CA VAL A 155 -5.02 -0.96 -17.26
C VAL A 155 -5.96 -1.36 -18.41
N MET A 156 -7.29 -1.27 -18.19
CA MET A 156 -8.28 -1.49 -19.27
C MET A 156 -8.14 -0.46 -20.41
N ILE A 157 -7.90 0.81 -20.08
CA ILE A 157 -7.64 1.85 -21.10
C ILE A 157 -6.39 1.49 -21.90
N ALA A 158 -5.28 1.13 -21.25
CA ALA A 158 -4.06 0.71 -21.93
C ALA A 158 -4.34 -0.48 -22.89
N GLY A 159 -5.10 -1.49 -22.43
CA GLY A 159 -5.49 -2.63 -23.24
C GLY A 159 -6.40 -2.24 -24.43
N ASN A 160 -7.37 -1.36 -24.23
CA ASN A 160 -8.23 -0.88 -25.32
C ASN A 160 -7.44 -0.07 -26.36
N LEU A 161 -6.48 0.76 -25.91
CA LEU A 161 -5.58 1.48 -26.80
C LEU A 161 -4.71 0.52 -27.62
N GLN A 162 -4.28 -0.62 -27.07
CA GLN A 162 -3.56 -1.65 -27.83
C GLN A 162 -4.42 -2.20 -28.99
N VAL A 163 -5.72 -2.43 -28.75
CA VAL A 163 -6.63 -2.87 -29.82
C VAL A 163 -6.76 -1.79 -30.89
N ILE A 164 -6.95 -0.53 -30.50
CA ILE A 164 -7.12 0.61 -31.43
C ILE A 164 -5.85 0.83 -32.27
N TYR A 165 -4.67 0.78 -31.63
CA TYR A 165 -3.38 1.06 -32.26
C TYR A 165 -2.64 -0.21 -32.72
N ARG A 166 -3.34 -1.25 -33.13
CA ARG A 166 -2.82 -2.47 -33.79
C ARG A 166 -1.70 -3.14 -32.96
N ASN A 167 -1.94 -3.33 -31.66
CA ASN A 167 -1.03 -3.96 -30.71
C ASN A 167 0.31 -3.23 -30.48
N SER A 168 0.35 -1.92 -30.69
CA SER A 168 1.49 -1.10 -30.27
C SER A 168 1.49 -0.93 -28.76
N ILE A 169 2.09 -1.89 -28.03
CA ILE A 169 2.13 -1.92 -26.57
C ILE A 169 2.81 -0.66 -25.99
N PRO A 170 4.04 -0.26 -26.44
CA PRO A 170 4.71 0.92 -25.90
C PRO A 170 3.89 2.20 -26.10
N PHE A 171 3.35 2.41 -27.28
CA PHE A 171 2.55 3.60 -27.60
C PHE A 171 1.28 3.67 -26.74
N SER A 172 0.59 2.55 -26.55
CA SER A 172 -0.64 2.49 -25.76
C SER A 172 -0.41 2.83 -24.30
N TRP A 173 0.63 2.29 -23.69
CA TRP A 173 1.03 2.63 -22.32
C TRP A 173 1.48 4.09 -22.20
N SER A 174 2.28 4.58 -23.15
CA SER A 174 2.71 5.98 -23.17
C SER A 174 1.50 6.94 -23.23
N LEU A 175 0.54 6.68 -24.12
CA LEU A 175 -0.64 7.52 -24.26
C LEU A 175 -1.53 7.50 -22.99
N MET A 176 -1.69 6.33 -22.37
CA MET A 176 -2.41 6.20 -21.11
C MET A 176 -1.74 7.05 -20.02
N PHE A 177 -0.41 6.96 -19.85
CA PHE A 177 0.30 7.75 -18.84
C PHE A 177 0.29 9.25 -19.13
N TYR A 178 0.28 9.70 -20.38
CA TYR A 178 0.02 11.12 -20.72
C TYR A 178 -1.38 11.57 -20.28
N GLY A 179 -2.39 10.70 -20.40
CA GLY A 179 -3.72 10.96 -19.85
C GLY A 179 -3.71 11.16 -18.34
N VAL A 180 -2.96 10.32 -17.61
CA VAL A 180 -2.78 10.46 -16.16
C VAL A 180 -1.99 11.73 -15.79
N THR A 181 -1.00 12.11 -16.60
CA THR A 181 -0.28 13.38 -16.45
C THR A 181 -1.26 14.55 -16.50
N GLY A 182 -2.15 14.57 -17.49
CA GLY A 182 -3.21 15.58 -17.61
C GLY A 182 -4.14 15.61 -16.39
N LEU A 183 -4.51 14.44 -15.87
CA LEU A 183 -5.29 14.31 -14.65
C LEU A 183 -4.57 14.95 -13.45
N PHE A 184 -3.28 14.67 -13.27
CA PHE A 184 -2.49 15.24 -12.17
C PHE A 184 -2.27 16.75 -12.29
N ILE A 185 -2.11 17.27 -13.50
CA ILE A 185 -2.12 18.73 -13.74
C ILE A 185 -3.46 19.33 -13.32
N GLY A 186 -4.58 18.69 -13.65
CA GLY A 186 -5.91 19.09 -13.21
C GLY A 186 -6.06 19.08 -11.68
N LEU A 187 -5.60 18.00 -11.02
CA LEU A 187 -5.62 17.89 -9.56
C LEU A 187 -4.70 18.92 -8.89
N TRP A 188 -3.52 19.17 -9.44
CA TRP A 188 -2.61 20.22 -8.98
C TRP A 188 -3.23 21.62 -9.03
N LEU A 189 -3.89 21.98 -10.14
CA LEU A 189 -4.61 23.25 -10.28
C LEU A 189 -5.78 23.31 -9.31
N TRP A 190 -6.55 22.22 -9.18
CA TRP A 190 -7.68 22.12 -8.27
C TRP A 190 -7.25 22.32 -6.80
N HIS A 191 -6.24 21.58 -6.35
CA HIS A 191 -5.75 21.69 -4.98
C HIS A 191 -5.03 23.02 -4.72
N GLY A 192 -4.38 23.59 -5.71
CA GLY A 192 -3.85 24.96 -5.65
C GLY A 192 -4.92 26.00 -5.34
N TYR A 193 -6.14 25.78 -5.86
CA TYR A 193 -7.30 26.66 -5.64
C TYR A 193 -8.08 26.29 -4.38
N VAL A 194 -8.36 25.00 -4.13
CA VAL A 194 -9.35 24.56 -3.14
C VAL A 194 -8.78 24.33 -1.75
N LEU A 195 -7.49 23.94 -1.61
CA LEU A 195 -6.90 23.69 -0.29
C LEU A 195 -6.90 24.96 0.58
N PRO A 196 -7.42 24.87 1.82
CA PRO A 196 -7.35 25.95 2.80
C PRO A 196 -5.92 26.40 3.08
N ARG A 197 -5.80 27.54 3.78
CA ARG A 197 -4.52 28.06 4.29
C ARG A 197 -4.62 28.25 5.80
N PRO A 198 -4.54 27.13 6.57
CA PRO A 198 -4.66 27.21 8.02
C PRO A 198 -3.54 28.04 8.61
N LYS A 199 -3.87 28.87 9.61
CA LYS A 199 -2.86 29.69 10.31
C LYS A 199 -1.87 28.85 11.09
N ALA A 200 -2.25 27.63 11.45
CA ALA A 200 -1.40 26.65 12.13
C ALA A 200 -0.39 25.98 11.20
N ASP A 201 -0.62 25.98 9.86
CA ASP A 201 0.29 25.41 8.86
C ASP A 201 1.49 26.33 8.65
N LYS A 202 2.42 26.29 9.58
CA LYS A 202 3.68 27.05 9.54
C LYS A 202 4.85 26.08 9.55
N ALA A 203 5.92 26.42 8.85
CA ALA A 203 7.19 25.75 9.04
C ALA A 203 7.63 25.91 10.50
N HIS A 204 7.96 24.81 11.16
CA HIS A 204 8.43 24.85 12.56
C HIS A 204 9.87 25.34 12.59
N THR A 205 10.08 26.62 12.85
CA THR A 205 11.41 27.23 12.98
C THR A 205 12.02 27.07 14.37
N ALA A 206 11.27 26.49 15.32
CA ALA A 206 11.66 26.43 16.73
C ALA A 206 12.62 25.30 17.10
N ASN A 207 12.65 24.21 16.32
CA ASN A 207 13.51 23.04 16.60
C ASN A 207 14.71 23.03 15.67
N THR A 208 15.91 22.89 16.24
CA THR A 208 17.13 22.70 15.43
C THR A 208 17.14 21.29 14.82
N PRO A 209 17.75 21.09 13.65
CA PRO A 209 17.90 19.75 13.06
C PRO A 209 18.50 18.72 14.04
N GLN A 210 19.39 19.16 14.94
CA GLN A 210 19.99 18.29 15.97
C GLN A 210 18.97 17.84 17.02
N GLN A 211 18.06 18.70 17.45
CA GLN A 211 16.99 18.34 18.39
C GLN A 211 16.05 17.30 17.80
N ILE A 212 15.65 17.49 16.53
CA ILE A 212 14.77 16.55 15.83
C ILE A 212 15.44 15.19 15.62
N MET A 213 16.72 15.19 15.23
CA MET A 213 17.48 13.94 15.13
C MET A 213 17.65 13.26 16.48
N GLY A 214 17.78 14.02 17.56
CA GLY A 214 17.81 13.52 18.94
C GLY A 214 16.49 12.85 19.34
N GLU A 215 15.36 13.51 19.06
CA GLU A 215 14.02 12.96 19.32
C GLU A 215 13.75 11.70 18.48
N LEU A 216 14.16 11.69 17.21
CA LEU A 216 14.05 10.52 16.35
C LEU A 216 14.88 9.36 16.88
N ALA A 217 16.15 9.61 17.28
CA ALA A 217 17.02 8.59 17.86
C ALA A 217 16.46 8.05 19.18
N HIS A 218 15.88 8.92 20.03
CA HIS A 218 15.22 8.52 21.27
C HIS A 218 13.99 7.65 20.99
N THR A 219 13.15 8.04 20.05
CA THR A 219 11.97 7.27 19.63
C THR A 219 12.34 5.89 19.09
N ILE A 220 13.39 5.82 18.27
CA ILE A 220 13.89 4.53 17.77
C ILE A 220 14.38 3.65 18.91
N ARG A 221 15.15 4.22 19.84
CA ARG A 221 15.65 3.49 21.01
C ARG A 221 14.51 2.95 21.87
N THR A 222 13.51 3.77 22.20
CA THR A 222 12.35 3.35 23.01
C THR A 222 11.52 2.26 22.31
N PHE A 223 11.42 2.28 20.97
CA PHE A 223 10.78 1.22 20.22
C PHE A 223 11.46 -0.14 20.42
N PHE A 224 12.79 -0.17 20.32
CA PHE A 224 13.57 -1.42 20.49
C PHE A 224 13.71 -1.87 21.95
N CYS A 225 13.36 -1.03 22.93
CA CYS A 225 13.31 -1.39 24.35
C CYS A 225 11.95 -1.94 24.79
N LYS A 226 10.92 -1.97 23.92
CA LYS A 226 9.60 -2.49 24.28
C LYS A 226 9.60 -3.97 24.66
N LYS A 227 8.72 -4.35 25.58
CA LYS A 227 8.45 -5.77 25.90
C LYS A 227 8.08 -6.53 24.61
N GLN A 228 8.58 -7.75 24.47
CA GLN A 228 8.31 -8.60 23.30
C GLN A 228 8.76 -8.00 21.94
N VAL A 229 9.78 -7.13 21.92
CA VAL A 229 10.26 -6.51 20.69
C VAL A 229 10.61 -7.53 19.59
N VAL A 230 11.29 -8.61 19.95
CA VAL A 230 11.68 -9.67 19.02
C VAL A 230 10.44 -10.33 18.42
N THR A 231 9.48 -10.71 19.26
CA THR A 231 8.21 -11.33 18.81
C THR A 231 7.41 -10.38 17.93
N GLY A 232 7.34 -9.09 18.30
CA GLY A 232 6.67 -8.06 17.50
C GLY A 232 7.31 -7.87 16.13
N ILE A 233 8.63 -7.75 16.06
CA ILE A 233 9.36 -7.62 14.80
C ILE A 233 9.21 -8.87 13.93
N LEU A 234 9.35 -10.06 14.52
CA LEU A 234 9.15 -11.32 13.79
C LEU A 234 7.73 -11.41 13.21
N PHE A 235 6.71 -11.04 14.00
CA PHE A 235 5.35 -10.98 13.48
C PHE A 235 5.20 -9.97 12.35
N MET A 236 5.69 -8.74 12.52
CA MET A 236 5.60 -7.69 11.50
C MET A 236 6.30 -8.06 10.19
N LEU A 237 7.42 -8.79 10.25
CA LEU A 237 8.17 -9.23 9.07
C LEU A 237 7.58 -10.48 8.41
N PHE A 238 7.14 -11.45 9.20
CA PHE A 238 6.85 -12.79 8.69
C PHE A 238 5.36 -13.13 8.55
N TYR A 239 4.47 -12.39 9.21
CA TYR A 239 3.03 -12.61 9.05
C TYR A 239 2.57 -12.51 7.59
N ARG A 240 3.11 -11.53 6.85
CA ARG A 240 2.79 -11.26 5.44
C ARG A 240 3.84 -11.78 4.46
N MET A 241 4.82 -12.56 4.91
CA MET A 241 5.88 -13.08 4.02
C MET A 241 5.32 -13.92 2.86
N PRO A 242 4.34 -14.84 3.07
CA PRO A 242 3.70 -15.56 1.96
C PRO A 242 3.05 -14.62 0.94
N GLU A 243 2.36 -13.61 1.42
CA GLU A 243 1.74 -12.56 0.59
C GLU A 243 2.80 -11.76 -0.18
N GLY A 244 3.93 -11.44 0.45
CA GLY A 244 5.05 -10.77 -0.21
C GLY A 244 5.65 -11.58 -1.36
N LEU A 245 5.63 -12.91 -1.28
CA LEU A 245 5.95 -13.80 -2.41
C LEU A 245 4.84 -13.77 -3.45
N LEU A 246 3.58 -13.91 -3.03
CA LEU A 246 2.43 -14.11 -3.88
C LEU A 246 2.05 -12.87 -4.70
N ALA A 247 1.96 -11.70 -4.07
CA ALA A 247 1.26 -10.54 -4.61
C ALA A 247 1.65 -10.13 -6.04
N LYS A 248 2.95 -10.10 -6.35
CA LYS A 248 3.44 -9.74 -7.68
C LYS A 248 3.35 -10.91 -8.66
N VAL A 249 3.68 -12.12 -8.19
CA VAL A 249 3.67 -13.32 -9.03
C VAL A 249 2.24 -13.73 -9.38
N ALA A 250 1.26 -13.52 -8.49
CA ALA A 250 -0.16 -13.70 -8.79
C ALA A 250 -0.61 -12.80 -9.96
N ALA A 251 -0.23 -11.51 -9.92
CA ALA A 251 -0.53 -10.59 -11.02
C ALA A 251 0.12 -11.03 -12.34
N LEU A 252 1.38 -11.48 -12.29
CA LEU A 252 2.09 -12.01 -13.46
C LEU A 252 1.46 -13.30 -13.98
N PHE A 253 1.05 -14.21 -13.10
CA PHE A 253 0.36 -15.44 -13.45
C PHE A 253 -0.95 -15.19 -14.22
N LEU A 254 -1.72 -14.20 -13.81
CA LEU A 254 -2.96 -13.86 -14.48
C LEU A 254 -2.76 -13.42 -15.93
N VAL A 255 -1.67 -12.69 -16.23
CA VAL A 255 -1.42 -12.10 -17.56
C VAL A 255 -0.40 -12.87 -18.40
N ASP A 256 0.37 -13.79 -17.82
CA ASP A 256 1.36 -14.56 -18.57
C ASP A 256 0.68 -15.58 -19.48
N ASN A 257 1.32 -15.87 -20.61
CA ASN A 257 0.79 -16.79 -21.60
C ASN A 257 0.57 -18.21 -21.03
N GLU A 258 -0.44 -18.90 -21.52
CA GLU A 258 -0.72 -20.29 -21.15
C GLU A 258 0.48 -21.21 -21.45
N SER A 259 1.25 -20.93 -22.52
CA SER A 259 2.48 -21.66 -22.85
C SER A 259 3.55 -21.58 -21.74
N ASN A 260 3.53 -20.53 -20.93
CA ASN A 260 4.41 -20.34 -19.75
C ASN A 260 3.76 -20.84 -18.45
N GLY A 261 2.55 -21.42 -18.54
CA GLY A 261 1.76 -21.87 -17.39
C GLY A 261 0.94 -20.78 -16.70
N GLY A 262 0.79 -19.61 -17.31
CA GLY A 262 -0.10 -18.53 -16.86
C GLY A 262 -1.54 -18.71 -17.37
N LEU A 263 -2.43 -17.75 -17.05
CA LEU A 263 -3.84 -17.74 -17.47
C LEU A 263 -4.08 -16.97 -18.78
N GLY A 264 -3.14 -16.20 -19.28
CA GLY A 264 -3.24 -15.50 -20.56
C GLY A 264 -4.28 -14.37 -20.59
N LEU A 265 -4.67 -13.82 -19.43
CA LEU A 265 -5.66 -12.76 -19.39
C LEU A 265 -5.19 -11.50 -20.15
N SER A 266 -6.07 -10.94 -20.96
CA SER A 266 -5.87 -9.63 -21.55
C SER A 266 -5.80 -8.53 -20.47
N PRO A 267 -5.23 -7.35 -20.76
CA PRO A 267 -5.25 -6.23 -19.82
C PRO A 267 -6.66 -5.83 -19.37
N GLN A 268 -7.65 -5.98 -20.24
CA GLN A 268 -9.05 -5.69 -19.94
C GLN A 268 -9.61 -6.68 -18.91
N GLU A 269 -9.36 -7.97 -19.11
CA GLU A 269 -9.77 -9.03 -18.18
C GLU A 269 -9.04 -8.90 -16.86
N TYR A 270 -7.73 -8.64 -16.86
CA TYR A 270 -6.95 -8.36 -15.65
C TYR A 270 -7.51 -7.16 -14.87
N GLY A 271 -7.80 -6.05 -15.55
CA GLY A 271 -8.40 -4.87 -14.95
C GLY A 271 -9.74 -5.15 -14.28
N LEU A 272 -10.57 -6.03 -14.89
CA LEU A 272 -11.82 -6.49 -14.29
C LEU A 272 -11.55 -7.37 -13.07
N VAL A 273 -10.75 -8.42 -13.23
CA VAL A 273 -10.51 -9.45 -12.20
C VAL A 273 -9.79 -8.86 -11.01
N GLN A 274 -8.61 -8.32 -11.20
CA GLN A 274 -7.76 -7.85 -10.10
C GLN A 274 -8.09 -6.43 -9.66
N GLY A 275 -8.28 -5.54 -10.65
CA GLY A 275 -8.48 -4.12 -10.40
C GLY A 275 -9.89 -3.76 -9.93
N THR A 276 -10.89 -4.55 -10.25
CA THR A 276 -12.29 -4.27 -9.86
C THR A 276 -12.80 -5.31 -8.86
N VAL A 277 -12.93 -6.56 -9.28
CA VAL A 277 -13.50 -7.63 -8.43
C VAL A 277 -12.60 -7.89 -7.22
N GLY A 278 -11.29 -7.95 -7.42
CA GLY A 278 -10.32 -8.13 -6.33
C GLY A 278 -10.36 -7.00 -5.31
N VAL A 279 -10.37 -5.74 -5.75
CA VAL A 279 -10.41 -4.57 -4.83
C VAL A 279 -11.75 -4.51 -4.07
N ILE A 280 -12.86 -4.89 -4.68
CA ILE A 280 -14.14 -5.02 -3.99
C ILE A 280 -14.04 -6.09 -2.89
N GLY A 281 -13.52 -7.28 -3.22
CA GLY A 281 -13.29 -8.36 -2.24
C GLY A 281 -12.44 -7.89 -1.06
N LEU A 282 -11.28 -7.31 -1.35
CA LEU A 282 -10.35 -6.72 -0.36
C LEU A 282 -11.06 -5.72 0.57
N THR A 283 -11.88 -4.85 -0.01
CA THR A 283 -12.61 -3.81 0.73
C THR A 283 -13.65 -4.42 1.67
N LEU A 284 -14.47 -5.34 1.18
CA LEU A 284 -15.48 -6.03 1.97
C LEU A 284 -14.86 -6.85 3.10
N GLY A 285 -13.77 -7.57 2.81
CA GLY A 285 -13.00 -8.30 3.81
C GLY A 285 -12.48 -7.40 4.92
N GLY A 286 -11.86 -6.27 4.57
CA GLY A 286 -11.35 -5.29 5.54
C GLY A 286 -12.45 -4.67 6.41
N ILE A 287 -13.58 -4.30 5.81
CA ILE A 287 -14.75 -3.76 6.57
C ILE A 287 -15.27 -4.81 7.56
N LEU A 288 -15.49 -6.03 7.09
CA LEU A 288 -15.98 -7.11 7.96
C LEU A 288 -14.96 -7.42 9.07
N GLY A 289 -13.67 -7.44 8.75
CA GLY A 289 -12.61 -7.61 9.75
C GLY A 289 -12.65 -6.55 10.85
N GLY A 290 -12.78 -5.28 10.47
CA GLY A 290 -12.93 -4.17 11.41
C GLY A 290 -14.16 -4.31 12.31
N LEU A 291 -15.31 -4.68 11.75
CA LEU A 291 -16.53 -4.93 12.51
C LEU A 291 -16.39 -6.09 13.51
N CYS A 292 -15.76 -7.18 13.09
CA CYS A 292 -15.51 -8.34 13.96
C CYS A 292 -14.61 -7.97 15.14
N VAL A 293 -13.50 -7.27 14.90
CA VAL A 293 -12.58 -6.85 15.97
C VAL A 293 -13.25 -5.84 16.90
N SER A 294 -13.98 -4.87 16.37
CA SER A 294 -14.67 -3.85 17.20
C SER A 294 -15.73 -4.43 18.13
N ARG A 295 -16.30 -5.59 17.77
CA ARG A 295 -17.31 -6.29 18.57
C ARG A 295 -16.72 -7.21 19.63
N ASP A 296 -15.73 -8.02 19.25
CA ASP A 296 -15.30 -9.18 20.04
C ASP A 296 -13.79 -9.11 20.43
N GLY A 297 -13.08 -8.08 20.01
CA GLY A 297 -11.64 -7.90 20.25
C GLY A 297 -10.72 -8.65 19.27
N LEU A 298 -9.48 -8.19 19.18
CA LEU A 298 -8.49 -8.75 18.25
C LEU A 298 -8.13 -10.21 18.60
N LYS A 299 -7.94 -10.52 19.88
CA LYS A 299 -7.48 -11.86 20.31
C LYS A 299 -8.42 -12.97 19.86
N ARG A 300 -9.75 -12.74 19.90
CA ARG A 300 -10.74 -13.71 19.49
C ARG A 300 -10.72 -13.97 17.98
N TRP A 301 -10.52 -12.92 17.18
CA TRP A 301 -10.56 -13.00 15.72
C TRP A 301 -9.19 -13.25 15.08
N LEU A 302 -8.11 -13.24 15.85
CA LEU A 302 -6.76 -13.40 15.33
C LEU A 302 -6.59 -14.66 14.48
N TRP A 303 -6.96 -15.83 15.02
CA TRP A 303 -6.83 -17.10 14.30
C TRP A 303 -7.77 -17.26 13.10
N PRO A 304 -9.08 -16.90 13.19
CA PRO A 304 -9.93 -16.85 12.00
C PRO A 304 -9.37 -15.93 10.90
N MET A 305 -8.79 -14.80 11.27
CA MET A 305 -8.17 -13.86 10.32
C MET A 305 -6.89 -14.42 9.68
N VAL A 306 -6.07 -15.11 10.47
CA VAL A 306 -4.88 -15.80 9.96
C VAL A 306 -5.26 -16.90 8.95
N LEU A 307 -6.29 -17.69 9.24
CA LEU A 307 -6.79 -18.68 8.31
C LEU A 307 -7.39 -18.05 7.05
N ALA A 308 -8.06 -16.92 7.19
CA ALA A 308 -8.68 -16.21 6.08
C ALA A 308 -7.65 -15.59 5.12
N ILE A 309 -6.46 -15.19 5.59
CA ILE A 309 -5.40 -14.66 4.72
C ILE A 309 -4.57 -15.76 4.05
N THR A 310 -4.52 -16.97 4.63
CA THR A 310 -3.61 -18.03 4.17
C THR A 310 -4.31 -19.13 3.38
N LEU A 311 -5.50 -19.56 3.77
CA LEU A 311 -6.21 -20.65 3.08
C LEU A 311 -6.64 -20.30 1.65
N PRO A 312 -7.10 -19.08 1.37
CA PRO A 312 -7.47 -18.72 -0.01
C PRO A 312 -6.32 -18.76 -1.01
N ASP A 313 -5.06 -18.73 -0.58
CA ASP A 313 -3.90 -18.89 -1.48
C ASP A 313 -3.94 -20.24 -2.26
N LEU A 314 -4.66 -21.22 -1.72
CA LEU A 314 -4.93 -22.50 -2.41
C LEU A 314 -5.64 -22.31 -3.76
N VAL A 315 -6.38 -21.22 -3.97
CA VAL A 315 -7.05 -20.97 -5.26
C VAL A 315 -6.04 -20.82 -6.40
N TYR A 316 -4.82 -20.29 -6.12
CA TYR A 316 -3.79 -20.18 -7.14
C TYR A 316 -3.21 -21.54 -7.52
N ILE A 317 -3.10 -22.47 -6.58
CA ILE A 317 -2.76 -23.87 -6.92
C ILE A 317 -3.84 -24.41 -7.84
N TYR A 318 -5.13 -24.31 -7.45
CA TYR A 318 -6.24 -24.77 -8.27
C TYR A 318 -6.21 -24.17 -9.69
N MET A 319 -6.10 -22.83 -9.78
CA MET A 319 -6.07 -22.14 -11.07
C MET A 319 -4.87 -22.53 -11.94
N SER A 320 -3.70 -22.80 -11.35
CA SER A 320 -2.50 -23.21 -12.10
C SER A 320 -2.58 -24.63 -12.68
N TYR A 321 -3.41 -25.50 -12.12
CA TYR A 321 -3.61 -26.85 -12.63
C TYR A 321 -4.78 -26.94 -13.60
N VAL A 322 -5.87 -26.22 -13.34
CA VAL A 322 -7.15 -26.36 -14.06
C VAL A 322 -7.28 -25.36 -15.21
N LEU A 323 -6.60 -24.20 -15.12
CA LEU A 323 -6.74 -23.08 -16.07
C LEU A 323 -8.22 -22.76 -16.34
N PRO A 324 -8.98 -22.36 -15.31
CA PRO A 324 -10.42 -22.21 -15.39
C PRO A 324 -10.83 -21.01 -16.27
N ASN A 325 -12.10 -20.96 -16.65
CA ASN A 325 -12.65 -19.82 -17.38
C ASN A 325 -12.69 -18.53 -16.52
N LEU A 326 -12.86 -17.38 -17.20
CA LEU A 326 -12.84 -16.06 -16.57
C LEU A 326 -13.83 -15.90 -15.40
N ALA A 327 -15.01 -16.55 -15.46
CA ALA A 327 -16.00 -16.46 -14.38
C ALA A 327 -15.47 -17.11 -13.08
N ILE A 328 -14.84 -18.27 -13.19
CA ILE A 328 -14.23 -18.97 -12.05
C ILE A 328 -13.01 -18.19 -11.53
N VAL A 329 -12.19 -17.64 -12.44
CA VAL A 329 -11.05 -16.77 -12.05
C VAL A 329 -11.53 -15.59 -11.21
N ASN A 330 -12.62 -14.92 -11.60
CA ASN A 330 -13.20 -13.83 -10.82
C ASN A 330 -13.62 -14.28 -9.41
N VAL A 331 -14.23 -15.47 -9.27
CA VAL A 331 -14.60 -16.01 -7.95
C VAL A 331 -13.36 -16.32 -7.12
N CYS A 332 -12.36 -16.95 -7.70
CA CYS A 332 -11.10 -17.30 -7.03
C CYS A 332 -10.39 -16.04 -6.49
N VAL A 333 -10.23 -15.02 -7.34
CA VAL A 333 -9.58 -13.77 -6.94
C VAL A 333 -10.42 -12.99 -5.93
N PHE A 334 -11.76 -13.00 -6.06
CA PHE A 334 -12.62 -12.39 -5.04
C PHE A 334 -12.43 -13.04 -3.67
N VAL A 335 -12.43 -14.37 -3.60
CA VAL A 335 -12.28 -15.13 -2.35
C VAL A 335 -10.91 -14.86 -1.71
N GLU A 336 -9.84 -14.90 -2.52
CA GLU A 336 -8.49 -14.63 -2.04
C GLU A 336 -8.36 -13.18 -1.55
N GLN A 337 -8.78 -12.20 -2.32
CA GLN A 337 -8.69 -10.79 -1.93
C GLN A 337 -9.59 -10.43 -0.75
N PHE A 338 -10.77 -11.07 -0.63
CA PHE A 338 -11.62 -10.94 0.56
C PHE A 338 -10.92 -11.50 1.81
N GLY A 339 -10.35 -12.70 1.69
CA GLY A 339 -9.57 -13.32 2.77
C GLY A 339 -8.36 -12.48 3.17
N TYR A 340 -7.65 -11.93 2.18
CA TYR A 340 -6.56 -11.01 2.41
C TYR A 340 -7.02 -9.75 3.15
N GLY A 341 -8.09 -9.09 2.71
CA GLY A 341 -8.62 -7.89 3.39
C GLY A 341 -9.04 -8.15 4.83
N PHE A 342 -9.70 -9.30 5.08
CA PHE A 342 -10.12 -9.72 6.40
C PHE A 342 -8.93 -10.02 7.32
N GLY A 343 -7.96 -10.79 6.85
CA GLY A 343 -6.77 -11.16 7.63
C GLY A 343 -5.77 -10.02 7.81
N PHE A 344 -5.66 -9.11 6.83
CA PHE A 344 -4.84 -7.91 6.94
C PHE A 344 -5.32 -6.97 8.05
N THR A 345 -6.62 -7.02 8.39
CA THR A 345 -7.14 -6.25 9.53
C THR A 345 -6.47 -6.67 10.85
N ALA A 346 -6.25 -7.97 11.08
CA ALA A 346 -5.52 -8.43 12.28
C ALA A 346 -4.11 -7.88 12.33
N TYR A 347 -3.42 -7.86 11.20
CA TYR A 347 -2.08 -7.29 11.10
C TYR A 347 -2.06 -5.80 11.46
N MET A 348 -2.94 -5.00 10.85
CA MET A 348 -3.03 -3.56 11.13
C MET A 348 -3.40 -3.26 12.58
N MET A 349 -4.33 -4.03 13.15
CA MET A 349 -4.70 -3.89 14.56
C MET A 349 -3.54 -4.24 15.49
N TYR A 350 -2.73 -5.25 15.14
CA TYR A 350 -1.52 -5.55 15.89
C TYR A 350 -0.47 -4.42 15.83
N LEU A 351 -0.27 -3.78 14.68
CA LEU A 351 0.61 -2.63 14.56
C LEU A 351 0.17 -1.48 15.49
N ILE A 352 -1.14 -1.24 15.56
CA ILE A 352 -1.72 -0.25 16.48
C ILE A 352 -1.50 -0.69 17.94
N TYR A 353 -1.76 -1.94 18.26
CA TYR A 353 -1.52 -2.52 19.59
C TYR A 353 -0.06 -2.34 20.05
N TYR A 354 0.87 -2.71 19.18
CA TYR A 354 2.30 -2.65 19.49
C TYR A 354 2.83 -1.21 19.57
N SER A 355 2.22 -0.26 18.86
CA SER A 355 2.64 1.14 18.87
C SER A 355 2.18 1.93 20.10
N ARG A 356 1.32 1.40 20.98
CA ARG A 356 0.81 2.09 22.18
C ARG A 356 1.93 2.64 23.05
N GLY A 357 1.65 3.70 23.82
CA GLY A 357 2.57 4.39 24.72
C GLY A 357 2.84 5.84 24.28
N GLU A 358 3.80 6.50 24.93
CA GLU A 358 4.11 7.93 24.78
C GLU A 358 4.38 8.35 23.32
N PHE A 359 5.13 7.54 22.55
CA PHE A 359 5.49 7.82 21.15
C PHE A 359 4.63 7.07 20.15
N LYS A 360 3.32 6.91 20.43
CA LYS A 360 2.37 6.10 19.64
C LYS A 360 2.49 6.30 18.13
N THR A 361 2.43 7.55 17.65
CA THR A 361 2.48 7.89 16.22
C THR A 361 3.80 7.49 15.57
N SER A 362 4.90 7.80 16.22
CA SER A 362 6.25 7.51 15.70
C SER A 362 6.55 6.00 15.75
N HIS A 363 6.12 5.30 16.80
CA HIS A 363 6.22 3.84 16.87
C HIS A 363 5.36 3.16 15.80
N TYR A 364 4.16 3.68 15.54
CA TYR A 364 3.32 3.18 14.43
C TYR A 364 4.00 3.38 13.07
N ALA A 365 4.65 4.52 12.85
CA ALA A 365 5.42 4.74 11.63
C ALA A 365 6.58 3.74 11.48
N LEU A 366 7.27 3.38 12.58
CA LEU A 366 8.28 2.31 12.56
C LEU A 366 7.66 0.93 12.26
N CYS A 367 6.49 0.63 12.82
CA CYS A 367 5.76 -0.60 12.48
C CYS A 367 5.42 -0.68 10.98
N THR A 368 5.00 0.44 10.37
CA THR A 368 4.73 0.49 8.92
C THR A 368 5.99 0.35 8.07
N THR A 369 7.16 0.71 8.60
CA THR A 369 8.46 0.40 7.97
C THR A 369 8.67 -1.12 7.87
N PHE A 370 8.46 -1.86 8.96
CA PHE A 370 8.52 -3.34 8.94
C PHE A 370 7.46 -3.95 8.03
N MET A 371 6.26 -3.35 7.97
CA MET A 371 5.21 -3.74 7.02
C MET A 371 5.67 -3.63 5.56
N SER A 372 6.33 -2.54 5.19
CA SER A 372 6.86 -2.37 3.84
C SER A 372 7.99 -3.36 3.55
N LEU A 373 8.85 -3.60 4.54
CA LEU A 373 9.96 -4.54 4.45
C LEU A 373 9.47 -6.00 4.29
N SER A 374 8.36 -6.36 4.94
CA SER A 374 7.75 -7.70 4.81
C SER A 374 7.25 -8.03 3.39
N MET A 375 6.94 -7.00 2.60
CA MET A 375 6.57 -7.15 1.19
C MET A 375 7.77 -7.06 0.25
N MET A 376 8.71 -6.16 0.58
CA MET A 376 9.88 -5.88 -0.25
C MET A 376 10.83 -7.08 -0.30
N LEU A 377 11.19 -7.66 0.87
CA LEU A 377 12.19 -8.72 0.94
C LEU A 377 11.78 -9.99 0.18
N PRO A 378 10.60 -10.61 0.40
CA PRO A 378 10.19 -11.76 -0.39
C PRO A 378 10.01 -11.40 -1.87
N GLY A 379 9.53 -10.19 -2.16
CA GLY A 379 9.32 -9.71 -3.51
C GLY A 379 10.59 -9.71 -4.38
N PHE A 380 11.78 -9.50 -3.81
CA PHE A 380 13.03 -9.56 -4.55
C PHE A 380 13.29 -10.93 -5.20
N PHE A 381 12.90 -12.00 -4.53
CA PHE A 381 13.21 -13.37 -4.95
C PHE A 381 12.01 -14.05 -5.60
N ALA A 382 10.80 -13.52 -5.45
CA ALA A 382 9.57 -14.17 -5.86
C ALA A 382 9.56 -14.56 -7.35
N GLY A 383 9.94 -13.65 -8.24
CA GLY A 383 9.98 -13.90 -9.68
C GLY A 383 11.08 -14.90 -10.06
N ALA A 384 12.28 -14.76 -9.49
CA ALA A 384 13.37 -15.71 -9.75
C ALA A 384 13.03 -17.12 -9.24
N LEU A 385 12.39 -17.23 -8.08
CA LEU A 385 11.90 -18.51 -7.56
C LEU A 385 10.83 -19.08 -8.50
N GLN A 386 9.88 -18.26 -8.95
CA GLN A 386 8.84 -18.71 -9.87
C GLN A 386 9.42 -19.19 -11.21
N GLU A 387 10.40 -18.48 -11.79
CA GLU A 387 11.07 -18.91 -13.03
C GLU A 387 11.84 -20.22 -12.87
N ALA A 388 12.44 -20.44 -11.69
CA ALA A 388 13.19 -21.66 -11.41
C ALA A 388 12.29 -22.89 -11.24
N VAL A 389 11.10 -22.75 -10.64
CA VAL A 389 10.26 -23.90 -10.27
C VAL A 389 8.93 -23.97 -11.05
N GLY A 390 8.58 -22.94 -11.81
CA GLY A 390 7.29 -22.80 -12.50
C GLY A 390 6.15 -22.39 -11.56
N TYR A 391 5.02 -21.92 -12.13
CA TYR A 391 3.88 -21.39 -11.36
C TYR A 391 3.28 -22.42 -10.39
N ARG A 392 3.09 -23.67 -10.82
CA ARG A 392 2.46 -24.72 -9.99
C ARG A 392 3.24 -24.96 -8.70
N MET A 393 4.54 -25.19 -8.81
CA MET A 393 5.39 -25.45 -7.65
C MET A 393 5.56 -24.17 -6.81
N PHE A 394 5.65 -23.01 -7.45
CA PHE A 394 5.73 -21.73 -6.75
C PHE A 394 4.54 -21.52 -5.81
N PHE A 395 3.30 -21.71 -6.26
CA PHE A 395 2.11 -21.58 -5.41
C PHE A 395 2.07 -22.60 -4.27
N ILE A 396 2.56 -23.82 -4.50
CA ILE A 396 2.72 -24.81 -3.43
C ILE A 396 3.72 -24.29 -2.37
N ILE A 397 4.86 -23.73 -2.79
CA ILE A 397 5.85 -23.13 -1.87
C ILE A 397 5.23 -21.98 -1.09
N VAL A 398 4.43 -21.10 -1.72
CA VAL A 398 3.71 -20.01 -1.03
C VAL A 398 2.81 -20.58 0.06
N VAL A 399 1.97 -21.58 -0.24
CA VAL A 399 1.09 -22.21 0.75
C VAL A 399 1.87 -22.88 1.89
N ILE A 400 2.97 -23.57 1.59
CA ILE A 400 3.84 -24.13 2.64
C ILE A 400 4.44 -23.02 3.50
N SER A 401 4.84 -21.90 2.91
CA SER A 401 5.40 -20.75 3.66
C SER A 401 4.40 -20.12 4.63
N CYS A 402 3.08 -20.33 4.46
CA CYS A 402 2.05 -19.89 5.42
C CYS A 402 2.24 -20.49 6.83
N VAL A 403 2.98 -21.61 6.96
CA VAL A 403 3.36 -22.18 8.26
C VAL A 403 4.13 -21.14 9.11
N VAL A 404 4.94 -20.30 8.48
CA VAL A 404 5.67 -19.22 9.19
C VAL A 404 4.70 -18.20 9.78
N THR A 405 3.63 -17.84 9.05
CA THR A 405 2.54 -16.96 9.54
C THR A 405 1.89 -17.55 10.80
N TYR A 406 1.62 -18.86 10.82
CA TYR A 406 1.04 -19.53 11.99
C TYR A 406 2.00 -19.51 13.18
N ILE A 407 3.29 -19.78 12.97
CA ILE A 407 4.31 -19.80 14.02
C ILE A 407 4.42 -18.41 14.67
N VAL A 408 4.60 -17.34 13.88
CA VAL A 408 4.75 -15.99 14.44
C VAL A 408 3.48 -15.50 15.12
N THR A 409 2.31 -15.92 14.63
CA THR A 409 1.02 -15.62 15.27
C THR A 409 0.88 -16.32 16.62
N ALA A 410 1.30 -17.59 16.72
CA ALA A 410 1.24 -18.35 17.97
C ALA A 410 2.16 -17.77 19.08
N MET A 411 3.19 -17.02 18.70
CA MET A 411 4.10 -16.37 19.66
C MET A 411 3.50 -15.11 20.30
N LEU A 412 2.39 -14.56 19.73
CA LEU A 412 1.83 -13.30 20.19
C LEU A 412 1.09 -13.45 21.52
N LYS A 413 1.33 -12.47 22.38
CA LYS A 413 0.53 -12.25 23.59
C LYS A 413 -0.22 -10.93 23.42
N ILE A 414 -1.53 -11.00 23.25
CA ILE A 414 -2.41 -9.86 23.02
C ILE A 414 -3.43 -9.81 24.16
N ASP A 415 -3.68 -8.58 24.65
CA ASP A 415 -4.75 -8.34 25.61
C ASP A 415 -6.11 -8.80 25.04
N PRO A 416 -6.89 -9.60 25.81
CA PRO A 416 -8.20 -10.09 25.38
C PRO A 416 -9.19 -8.99 25.01
N ASN A 417 -9.11 -7.84 25.64
CA ASN A 417 -10.08 -6.75 25.49
C ASN A 417 -9.68 -5.75 24.40
N PHE A 418 -8.45 -5.85 23.87
CA PHE A 418 -7.97 -4.91 22.85
C PHE A 418 -8.85 -4.91 21.60
N GLY A 419 -9.28 -3.72 21.20
CA GLY A 419 -10.09 -3.47 20.00
C GLY A 419 -11.61 -3.55 20.25
N ILE A 420 -12.07 -3.90 21.44
CA ILE A 420 -13.52 -3.89 21.77
C ILE A 420 -14.01 -2.45 21.90
N LYS A 421 -15.12 -2.15 21.25
CA LYS A 421 -15.73 -0.82 21.31
C LYS A 421 -16.07 -0.40 22.75
N GLY A 422 -15.53 0.75 23.19
CA GLY A 422 -15.74 1.29 24.53
C GLY A 422 -14.72 0.85 25.58
N TYR A 423 -13.76 -0.01 25.20
CA TYR A 423 -12.60 -0.31 26.04
C TYR A 423 -11.59 0.84 26.00
N ASN A 424 -11.11 1.28 27.15
CA ASN A 424 -10.21 2.44 27.27
C ASN A 424 -8.75 1.97 27.30
N ASP A 425 -8.14 1.90 26.13
CA ASP A 425 -6.76 1.41 25.93
C ASP A 425 -5.68 2.26 26.61
N GLU A 426 -5.98 3.52 26.95
CA GLU A 426 -4.98 4.46 27.48
C GLU A 426 -4.71 4.26 28.99
N ALA A 427 -5.66 3.72 29.71
CA ALA A 427 -5.51 3.50 31.16
C ALA A 427 -4.53 2.35 31.49
N GLU A 428 -4.49 1.27 30.69
CA GLU A 428 -3.57 0.15 30.91
C GLU A 428 -2.17 0.37 30.34
N ALA A 429 -2.03 1.23 29.31
CA ALA A 429 -0.72 1.58 28.76
C ALA A 429 0.15 2.37 29.77
N THR A 430 -0.46 3.06 30.75
CA THR A 430 0.25 3.73 31.85
C THR A 430 0.69 2.75 32.93
N ASP A 431 -0.09 1.73 33.27
CA ASP A 431 0.28 0.72 34.26
C ASP A 431 1.42 -0.20 33.77
N GLU A 432 1.51 -0.45 32.45
CA GLU A 432 2.65 -1.18 31.88
C GLU A 432 3.94 -0.35 31.83
N GLN A 433 3.88 0.99 31.88
CA GLN A 433 5.06 1.86 31.88
C GLN A 433 5.70 2.01 33.27
N ASP A 434 4.94 1.93 34.33
CA ASP A 434 5.48 1.98 35.73
C ASP A 434 6.33 0.74 36.05
N ASP A 435 6.08 -0.40 35.38
CA ASP A 435 6.92 -1.61 35.47
C ASP A 435 8.31 -1.48 34.77
N TYR A 436 8.59 -0.37 34.06
CA TYR A 436 9.91 -0.14 33.44
C TYR A 436 10.87 0.70 34.29
N GLN A 437 10.41 1.22 35.44
CA GLN A 437 11.23 2.05 36.34
C GLN A 437 11.75 1.30 37.58
N GLU A 438 11.45 0.01 37.75
CA GLU A 438 12.10 -0.89 38.67
C GLU A 438 13.03 -1.88 37.89
#